data_497fe3e7068e8f7afbab2686847f168f
#
_entry.id   497fe3e7068e8f7afbab2686847f168f
#
_cell.length_a   1.000
_cell.length_b   1.000
_cell.length_c   1.000
_cell.angle_alpha   90.00
_cell.angle_beta   90.00
_cell.angle_gamma   90.00
#
_symmetry.space_group_name_H-M   'P 1'
#
loop_
_entity.id
_entity.type
_entity.pdbx_description
1 polymer ?
#
loop_
_entity_poly.entity_id
_entity_poly.type
_entity_poly.pdbx_seq_one_letter_code
_entity_poly.pdbx_strand_id
1 'polypeptide(L)'
;MENALSTSLRSELAQQCVRCGLCLPYCPTYAFAQNEAESPRGRISLMVSIAETPHLLDSTPLESLDNCLSCRRCETVCPANVSYERLLLATRAELAPNSSTKMRAMLWLMAHKPWLNALLSFYRLCFAAIPKSWRIISKPPKRQASISTSSKNALFTGCIADTFEQPVRIALMKMLYAVGESAEIPAQQVCCGQAARHAGDN
;
A
#
# COMPACT_ATOMS: atom_id res chain seq x y z
N MET A 1 17.73 -6.52 9.02
CA MET A 1 17.64 -7.99 9.20
C MET A 1 16.86 -8.31 10.47
N GLU A 2 15.58 -7.92 10.55
CA GLU A 2 14.76 -8.03 11.79
C GLU A 2 13.28 -8.24 11.47
N ASN A 3 12.92 -9.09 10.51
CA ASN A 3 11.53 -9.11 10.03
C ASN A 3 10.91 -10.47 9.69
N ALA A 4 11.51 -11.56 10.08
CA ALA A 4 10.76 -12.82 10.16
C ALA A 4 10.25 -12.95 11.61
N LEU A 5 9.03 -12.49 11.88
CA LEU A 5 8.32 -12.90 13.10
C LEU A 5 8.37 -14.42 13.16
N SER A 6 8.93 -14.97 14.24
CA SER A 6 8.96 -16.41 14.42
C SER A 6 7.53 -16.96 14.32
N THR A 7 7.37 -18.19 13.85
CA THR A 7 6.05 -18.83 13.72
C THR A 7 5.30 -18.83 15.06
N SER A 8 6.02 -18.96 16.19
CA SER A 8 5.46 -18.85 17.54
C SER A 8 4.84 -17.48 17.83
N LEU A 9 5.55 -16.40 17.51
CA LEU A 9 5.05 -15.04 17.76
C LEU A 9 3.85 -14.70 16.86
N ARG A 10 3.79 -15.20 15.63
CA ARG A 10 2.60 -15.06 14.76
C ARG A 10 1.40 -15.80 15.34
N SER A 11 1.60 -17.02 15.85
CA SER A 11 0.55 -17.77 16.51
C SER A 11 0.03 -17.03 17.75
N GLU A 12 0.90 -16.50 18.58
CA GLU A 12 0.52 -15.70 19.76
C GLU A 12 -0.30 -14.46 19.37
N LEU A 13 0.15 -13.70 18.37
CA LEU A 13 -0.60 -12.52 17.88
C LEU A 13 -1.97 -12.90 17.33
N ALA A 14 -2.07 -14.01 16.63
CA ALA A 14 -3.33 -14.50 16.07
C ALA A 14 -4.29 -14.98 17.16
N GLN A 15 -3.78 -15.62 18.21
CA GLN A 15 -4.55 -16.10 19.37
C GLN A 15 -5.12 -14.97 20.22
N GLN A 16 -4.57 -13.75 20.17
CA GLN A 16 -5.17 -12.58 20.80
C GLN A 16 -6.57 -12.28 20.25
N CYS A 17 -6.87 -12.72 19.03
CA CYS A 17 -8.15 -12.48 18.39
C CYS A 17 -9.24 -13.39 18.95
N VAL A 18 -10.12 -12.86 19.79
CA VAL A 18 -11.29 -13.55 20.34
C VAL A 18 -12.48 -13.66 19.37
N ARG A 19 -12.31 -13.27 18.11
CA ARG A 19 -13.31 -13.35 17.03
C ARG A 19 -14.63 -12.67 17.31
N CYS A 20 -14.69 -11.66 18.19
CA CYS A 20 -15.90 -10.96 18.62
C CYS A 20 -16.68 -10.24 17.50
N GLY A 21 -16.02 -9.91 16.38
CA GLY A 21 -16.65 -9.27 15.22
C GLY A 21 -16.77 -7.76 15.28
N LEU A 22 -16.32 -7.07 16.33
CA LEU A 22 -16.38 -5.59 16.42
C LEU A 22 -15.65 -4.86 15.31
N CYS A 23 -14.68 -5.52 14.65
CA CYS A 23 -13.94 -4.96 13.52
C CYS A 23 -14.71 -5.01 12.17
N LEU A 24 -15.79 -5.82 12.08
CA LEU A 24 -16.52 -6.05 10.82
C LEU A 24 -17.11 -4.75 10.22
N PRO A 25 -17.86 -3.92 10.97
CA PRO A 25 -18.45 -2.69 10.43
C PRO A 25 -17.43 -1.67 9.93
N TYR A 26 -16.20 -1.77 10.41
CA TYR A 26 -15.12 -0.83 10.06
C TYR A 26 -14.25 -1.29 8.91
N CYS A 27 -14.42 -2.53 8.44
CA CYS A 27 -13.63 -3.08 7.35
C CYS A 27 -14.25 -2.75 5.99
N PRO A 28 -13.60 -1.95 5.12
CA PRO A 28 -14.16 -1.58 3.83
C PRO A 28 -14.30 -2.77 2.87
N THR A 29 -13.36 -3.72 2.90
CA THR A 29 -13.44 -4.90 2.02
C THR A 29 -14.56 -5.85 2.45
N TYR A 30 -14.77 -6.02 3.75
CA TYR A 30 -15.91 -6.78 4.27
C TYR A 30 -17.24 -6.10 3.94
N ALA A 31 -17.35 -4.78 4.10
CA ALA A 31 -18.55 -4.03 3.77
C ALA A 31 -18.94 -4.18 2.28
N PHE A 32 -17.96 -4.29 1.39
CA PHE A 32 -18.17 -4.47 -0.03
C PHE A 32 -18.53 -5.93 -0.39
N ALA A 33 -17.72 -6.89 0.08
CA ALA A 33 -17.82 -8.29 -0.35
C ALA A 33 -18.85 -9.11 0.45
N GLN A 34 -19.20 -8.69 1.69
CA GLN A 34 -20.06 -9.43 2.63
C GLN A 34 -19.62 -10.89 2.83
N ASN A 35 -18.34 -11.17 2.68
CA ASN A 35 -17.70 -12.48 2.82
C ASN A 35 -16.77 -12.48 4.02
N GLU A 36 -16.88 -13.52 4.87
CA GLU A 36 -16.05 -13.64 6.08
C GLU A 36 -14.55 -13.71 5.77
N ALA A 37 -14.14 -14.33 4.66
CA ALA A 37 -12.74 -14.36 4.24
C ALA A 37 -12.14 -12.96 4.00
N GLU A 38 -12.98 -11.98 3.62
CA GLU A 38 -12.61 -10.58 3.44
C GLU A 38 -12.65 -9.76 4.74
N SER A 39 -13.05 -10.37 5.86
CA SER A 39 -13.09 -9.72 7.17
C SER A 39 -11.73 -9.77 7.87
N PRO A 40 -11.46 -8.83 8.82
CA PRO A 40 -10.21 -8.88 9.58
C PRO A 40 -10.02 -10.17 10.37
N ARG A 41 -11.08 -10.64 11.06
CA ARG A 41 -11.02 -11.88 11.84
C ARG A 41 -10.92 -13.12 10.94
N GLY A 42 -11.60 -13.11 9.80
CA GLY A 42 -11.50 -14.19 8.81
C GLY A 42 -10.08 -14.28 8.23
N ARG A 43 -9.48 -13.15 7.88
CA ARG A 43 -8.08 -13.09 7.45
C ARG A 43 -7.11 -13.59 8.52
N ILE A 44 -7.34 -13.29 9.80
CA ILE A 44 -6.51 -13.86 10.88
C ILE A 44 -6.61 -15.39 10.86
N SER A 45 -7.82 -15.96 10.71
CA SER A 45 -7.98 -17.40 10.59
C SER A 45 -7.25 -17.99 9.38
N LEU A 46 -7.30 -17.32 8.22
CA LEU A 46 -6.53 -17.72 7.04
C LEU A 46 -5.03 -17.69 7.29
N MET A 47 -4.51 -16.63 7.93
CA MET A 47 -3.08 -16.52 8.26
C MET A 47 -2.62 -17.64 9.19
N VAL A 48 -3.46 -18.07 10.14
CA VAL A 48 -3.18 -19.24 11.00
C VAL A 48 -3.15 -20.51 10.16
N SER A 49 -4.16 -20.74 9.31
CA SER A 49 -4.21 -21.93 8.46
C SER A 49 -3.02 -22.03 7.50
N ILE A 50 -2.57 -20.89 6.95
CA ILE A 50 -1.38 -20.82 6.11
C ILE A 50 -0.13 -21.24 6.88
N ALA A 51 0.01 -20.80 8.13
CA ALA A 51 1.15 -21.15 8.97
C ALA A 51 1.17 -22.64 9.37
N GLU A 52 -0.01 -23.23 9.56
CA GLU A 52 -0.14 -24.64 9.97
C GLU A 52 -0.04 -25.60 8.78
N THR A 53 -0.54 -25.21 7.60
CA THR A 53 -0.64 -26.09 6.43
C THR A 53 -0.17 -25.39 5.14
N PRO A 54 1.13 -25.07 4.99
CA PRO A 54 1.65 -24.31 3.85
C PRO A 54 1.44 -24.97 2.48
N HIS A 55 1.25 -26.29 2.45
CA HIS A 55 1.10 -27.08 1.23
C HIS A 55 -0.35 -27.23 0.74
N LEU A 56 -1.33 -26.74 1.49
CA LEU A 56 -2.75 -26.74 1.11
C LEU A 56 -3.23 -25.38 0.58
N LEU A 57 -2.29 -24.54 0.12
CA LEU A 57 -2.58 -23.18 -0.36
C LEU A 57 -3.22 -23.23 -1.74
N ASP A 58 -4.54 -23.26 -1.76
CA ASP A 58 -5.33 -22.83 -2.92
C ASP A 58 -5.22 -21.31 -3.09
N SER A 59 -5.48 -20.81 -4.30
CA SER A 59 -5.38 -19.38 -4.63
C SER A 59 -6.32 -18.47 -3.83
N THR A 60 -7.47 -18.99 -3.39
CA THR A 60 -8.53 -18.21 -2.74
C THR A 60 -8.13 -17.55 -1.41
N PRO A 61 -7.43 -18.24 -0.47
CA PRO A 61 -6.95 -17.60 0.75
C PRO A 61 -5.97 -16.45 0.50
N LEU A 62 -5.12 -16.60 -0.52
CA LEU A 62 -4.13 -15.59 -0.91
C LEU A 62 -4.79 -14.33 -1.45
N GLU A 63 -5.80 -14.50 -2.32
CA GLU A 63 -6.57 -13.40 -2.88
C GLU A 63 -7.24 -12.56 -1.79
N SER A 64 -7.86 -13.19 -0.79
CA SER A 64 -8.47 -12.47 0.34
C SER A 64 -7.45 -11.68 1.17
N LEU A 65 -6.23 -12.17 1.32
CA LEU A 65 -5.15 -11.43 1.99
C LEU A 65 -4.68 -10.25 1.12
N ASP A 66 -4.59 -10.42 -0.20
CA ASP A 66 -4.16 -9.37 -1.14
C ASP A 66 -5.18 -8.23 -1.23
N ASN A 67 -6.48 -8.53 -1.14
CA ASN A 67 -7.55 -7.54 -1.13
C ASN A 67 -7.52 -6.60 0.09
N CYS A 68 -6.74 -6.91 1.13
CA CYS A 68 -6.65 -6.06 2.32
C CYS A 68 -5.94 -4.74 2.01
N LEU A 69 -6.62 -3.62 2.26
CA LEU A 69 -6.11 -2.26 2.04
C LEU A 69 -5.05 -1.81 3.06
N SER A 70 -4.74 -2.61 4.07
CA SER A 70 -3.82 -2.25 5.17
C SER A 70 -4.17 -0.92 5.87
N CYS A 71 -5.46 -0.56 5.91
CA CYS A 71 -5.96 0.71 6.44
C CYS A 71 -5.99 0.79 7.96
N ARG A 72 -5.77 -0.31 8.67
CA ARG A 72 -5.68 -0.47 10.13
C ARG A 72 -6.93 -0.08 10.94
N ARG A 73 -8.06 0.21 10.30
CA ARG A 73 -9.31 0.54 11.02
C ARG A 73 -9.75 -0.57 11.98
N CYS A 74 -9.45 -1.83 11.66
CA CYS A 74 -9.75 -2.97 12.53
C CYS A 74 -8.95 -2.96 13.83
N GLU A 75 -7.73 -2.41 13.84
CA GLU A 75 -6.90 -2.27 15.04
C GLU A 75 -7.46 -1.22 16.00
N THR A 76 -7.91 -0.08 15.47
CA THR A 76 -8.39 1.05 16.28
C THR A 76 -9.63 0.72 17.11
N VAL A 77 -10.42 -0.28 16.69
CA VAL A 77 -11.65 -0.69 17.36
C VAL A 77 -11.52 -2.04 18.07
N CYS A 78 -10.33 -2.63 18.08
CA CYS A 78 -10.10 -3.94 18.67
C CYS A 78 -9.90 -3.85 20.19
N PRO A 79 -10.81 -4.40 21.02
CA PRO A 79 -10.65 -4.37 22.48
C PRO A 79 -9.48 -5.27 22.94
N ALA A 80 -9.12 -6.28 22.15
CA ALA A 80 -7.99 -7.16 22.44
C ALA A 80 -6.64 -6.63 21.91
N ASN A 81 -6.61 -5.42 21.33
CA ASN A 81 -5.41 -4.77 20.79
C ASN A 81 -4.58 -5.67 19.85
N VAL A 82 -5.25 -6.46 19.00
CA VAL A 82 -4.58 -7.32 18.05
C VAL A 82 -3.77 -6.48 17.05
N SER A 83 -2.47 -6.71 16.97
CA SER A 83 -1.58 -6.05 16.00
C SER A 83 -1.76 -6.70 14.61
N TYR A 84 -2.91 -6.44 13.99
CA TYR A 84 -3.31 -7.04 12.72
C TYR A 84 -2.32 -6.74 11.58
N GLU A 85 -1.84 -5.49 11.47
CA GLU A 85 -0.88 -5.11 10.44
C GLU A 85 0.42 -5.92 10.54
N ARG A 86 0.95 -6.09 11.76
CA ARG A 86 2.18 -6.87 11.97
C ARG A 86 1.99 -8.32 11.50
N LEU A 87 0.85 -8.91 11.84
CA LEU A 87 0.52 -10.28 11.45
C LEU A 87 0.40 -10.40 9.93
N LEU A 88 -0.33 -9.47 9.28
CA LEU A 88 -0.53 -9.44 7.84
C LEU A 88 0.80 -9.27 7.08
N LEU A 89 1.65 -8.33 7.50
CA LEU A 89 2.94 -8.08 6.87
C LEU A 89 3.88 -9.27 7.00
N ALA A 90 3.92 -9.91 8.17
CA ALA A 90 4.73 -11.12 8.37
C ALA A 90 4.26 -12.27 7.46
N THR A 91 2.95 -12.47 7.32
CA THR A 91 2.40 -13.49 6.44
C THR A 91 2.69 -13.17 4.96
N ARG A 92 2.52 -11.93 4.54
CA ARG A 92 2.86 -11.51 3.17
C ARG A 92 4.35 -11.67 2.86
N ALA A 93 5.24 -11.36 3.81
CA ALA A 93 6.68 -11.53 3.64
C ALA A 93 7.06 -13.01 3.44
N GLU A 94 6.37 -13.94 4.11
CA GLU A 94 6.57 -15.37 3.91
C GLU A 94 6.09 -15.85 2.54
N LEU A 95 5.03 -15.25 2.02
CA LEU A 95 4.46 -15.58 0.71
C LEU A 95 5.19 -14.87 -0.46
N ALA A 96 5.93 -13.80 -0.20
CA ALA A 96 6.60 -12.96 -1.20
C ALA A 96 7.58 -13.70 -2.13
N PRO A 97 8.32 -14.76 -1.70
CA PRO A 97 9.19 -15.51 -2.60
C PRO A 97 8.47 -16.06 -3.83
N ASN A 98 7.17 -16.28 -3.75
CA ASN A 98 6.32 -16.75 -4.84
C ASN A 98 5.76 -15.60 -5.71
N SER A 99 6.13 -14.35 -5.44
CA SER A 99 5.63 -13.20 -6.20
C SER A 99 6.15 -13.25 -7.65
N SER A 100 5.29 -12.80 -8.58
CA SER A 100 5.63 -12.82 -10.00
C SER A 100 6.78 -11.84 -10.33
N THR A 101 7.60 -12.19 -11.34
CA THR A 101 8.67 -11.31 -11.84
C THR A 101 8.16 -9.95 -12.29
N LYS A 102 6.91 -9.88 -12.78
CA LYS A 102 6.23 -8.63 -13.15
C LYS A 102 6.01 -7.72 -11.92
N MET A 103 5.58 -8.29 -10.81
CA MET A 103 5.39 -7.54 -9.54
C MET A 103 6.73 -6.98 -9.06
N ARG A 104 7.77 -7.81 -9.02
CA ARG A 104 9.12 -7.38 -8.62
C ARG A 104 9.66 -6.26 -9.51
N ALA A 105 9.50 -6.37 -10.83
CA ALA A 105 9.90 -5.32 -11.77
C ALA A 105 9.13 -4.01 -11.55
N MET A 106 7.82 -4.10 -11.27
CA MET A 106 7.00 -2.94 -10.96
C MET A 106 7.42 -2.26 -9.65
N LEU A 107 7.68 -3.01 -8.60
CA LEU A 107 8.18 -2.49 -7.32
C LEU A 107 9.54 -1.82 -7.48
N TRP A 108 10.44 -2.45 -8.22
CA TRP A 108 11.74 -1.86 -8.56
C TRP A 108 11.59 -0.53 -9.29
N LEU A 109 10.71 -0.47 -10.29
CA LEU A 109 10.44 0.76 -11.03
C LEU A 109 9.88 1.87 -10.12
N MET A 110 8.96 1.54 -9.22
CA MET A 110 8.40 2.50 -8.26
C MET A 110 9.44 3.02 -7.26
N ALA A 111 10.40 2.19 -6.88
CA ALA A 111 11.52 2.57 -6.02
C ALA A 111 12.50 3.52 -6.74
N HIS A 112 12.63 3.40 -8.06
CA HIS A 112 13.58 4.17 -8.87
C HIS A 112 12.90 5.34 -9.60
N LYS A 113 12.63 6.42 -8.87
CA LYS A 113 11.93 7.62 -9.37
C LYS A 113 12.39 8.15 -10.74
N PRO A 114 13.71 8.20 -11.10
CA PRO A 114 14.14 8.64 -12.42
C PRO A 114 13.57 7.76 -13.56
N TRP A 115 13.63 6.44 -13.40
CA TRP A 115 13.12 5.49 -14.39
C TRP A 115 11.61 5.54 -14.50
N LEU A 116 10.91 5.64 -13.37
CA LEU A 116 9.45 5.84 -13.36
C LEU A 116 9.05 7.10 -14.11
N ASN A 117 9.74 8.22 -13.86
CA ASN A 117 9.46 9.49 -14.52
C ASN A 117 9.75 9.45 -16.04
N ALA A 118 10.82 8.77 -16.44
CA ALA A 118 11.14 8.58 -17.85
C ALA A 118 10.04 7.75 -18.55
N LEU A 119 9.62 6.64 -17.93
CA LEU A 119 8.54 5.81 -18.46
C LEU A 119 7.21 6.56 -18.57
N LEU A 120 6.82 7.29 -17.53
CA LEU A 120 5.58 8.08 -17.54
C LEU A 120 5.62 9.20 -18.59
N SER A 121 6.78 9.81 -18.80
CA SER A 121 6.97 10.83 -19.84
C SER A 121 6.86 10.22 -21.25
N PHE A 122 7.46 9.06 -21.47
CA PHE A 122 7.35 8.31 -22.72
C PHE A 122 5.90 7.86 -22.97
N TYR A 123 5.26 7.26 -21.96
CA TYR A 123 3.84 6.86 -22.05
C TYR A 123 2.95 8.06 -22.41
N ARG A 124 3.21 9.22 -21.81
CA ARG A 124 2.47 10.45 -22.11
C ARG A 124 2.67 10.90 -23.56
N LEU A 125 3.90 10.79 -24.11
CA LEU A 125 4.20 11.16 -25.49
C LEU A 125 3.44 10.24 -26.47
N CYS A 126 3.46 8.94 -26.21
CA CYS A 126 2.81 7.93 -27.05
C CYS A 126 1.30 7.79 -26.78
N PHE A 127 0.73 8.49 -25.79
CA PHE A 127 -0.65 8.29 -25.32
C PHE A 127 -1.70 8.39 -26.45
N ALA A 128 -1.52 9.29 -27.40
CA ALA A 128 -2.43 9.46 -28.52
C ALA A 128 -2.43 8.27 -29.51
N ALA A 129 -1.28 7.62 -29.65
CA ALA A 129 -1.10 6.47 -30.52
C ALA A 129 -1.57 5.14 -29.91
N ILE A 130 -1.75 5.10 -28.56
CA ILE A 130 -2.17 3.88 -27.86
C ILE A 130 -3.70 3.72 -27.98
N PRO A 131 -4.20 2.55 -28.46
CA PRO A 131 -5.63 2.25 -28.49
C PRO A 131 -6.29 2.38 -27.12
N LYS A 132 -7.56 2.83 -27.05
CA LYS A 132 -8.27 3.05 -25.78
C LYS A 132 -8.32 1.81 -24.89
N SER A 133 -8.43 0.62 -25.48
CA SER A 133 -8.45 -0.68 -24.78
C SER A 133 -7.11 -1.03 -24.10
N TRP A 134 -6.01 -0.43 -24.51
CA TRP A 134 -4.66 -0.70 -23.96
C TRP A 134 -4.19 0.37 -22.98
N ARG A 135 -5.01 1.40 -22.76
CA ARG A 135 -4.66 2.46 -21.79
C ARG A 135 -4.91 1.99 -20.38
N ILE A 136 -3.84 1.56 -19.70
CA ILE A 136 -3.90 1.03 -18.33
C ILE A 136 -4.17 2.14 -17.31
N ILE A 137 -3.61 3.34 -17.57
CA ILE A 137 -3.73 4.52 -16.69
C ILE A 137 -4.14 5.75 -17.48
N SER A 138 -4.72 6.71 -16.80
CA SER A 138 -5.03 8.02 -17.39
C SER A 138 -3.76 8.72 -17.88
N LYS A 139 -3.91 9.65 -18.83
CA LYS A 139 -2.77 10.42 -19.37
C LYS A 139 -2.04 11.15 -18.24
N PRO A 140 -0.76 10.87 -18.00
CA PRO A 140 0.00 11.57 -16.97
C PRO A 140 0.05 13.09 -17.27
N PRO A 141 -0.21 13.96 -16.29
CA PRO A 141 -0.11 15.40 -16.48
C PRO A 141 1.33 15.84 -16.78
N LYS A 142 1.52 17.05 -17.29
CA LYS A 142 2.86 17.66 -17.39
C LYS A 142 3.42 17.86 -16.00
N ARG A 143 4.63 17.38 -15.78
CA ARG A 143 5.32 17.63 -14.52
C ARG A 143 5.61 19.14 -14.39
N GLN A 144 5.15 19.74 -13.33
CA GLN A 144 5.50 21.09 -12.97
C GLN A 144 6.77 21.08 -12.12
N ALA A 145 7.63 22.10 -12.32
CA ALA A 145 8.80 22.27 -11.48
C ALA A 145 8.38 22.45 -10.01
N SER A 146 9.12 21.81 -9.11
CA SER A 146 8.94 22.03 -7.67
C SER A 146 9.30 23.46 -7.34
N ILE A 147 8.39 24.18 -6.70
CA ILE A 147 8.69 25.50 -6.13
C ILE A 147 9.45 25.21 -4.84
N SER A 148 10.75 25.42 -4.87
CA SER A 148 11.60 25.35 -3.68
C SER A 148 11.66 26.73 -3.04
N THR A 149 10.78 26.97 -2.07
CA THR A 149 10.96 28.08 -1.13
C THR A 149 11.43 27.46 0.17
N SER A 150 12.57 27.91 0.71
CA SER A 150 13.06 27.43 2.00
C SER A 150 11.99 27.67 3.07
N SER A 151 11.49 26.61 3.67
CA SER A 151 10.39 26.62 4.62
C SER A 151 10.67 25.65 5.78
N LYS A 152 10.06 25.92 6.94
CA LYS A 152 10.08 25.00 8.08
C LYS A 152 9.27 23.73 7.84
N ASN A 153 8.30 23.79 6.93
CA ASN A 153 7.43 22.67 6.61
C ASN A 153 7.88 22.02 5.31
N ALA A 154 7.95 20.70 5.27
CA ALA A 154 8.28 19.94 4.07
C ALA A 154 7.10 19.06 3.66
N LEU A 155 6.75 19.09 2.36
CA LEU A 155 5.68 18.26 1.81
C LEU A 155 6.26 17.00 1.17
N PHE A 156 5.85 15.84 1.68
CA PHE A 156 6.17 14.56 1.07
C PHE A 156 5.17 14.25 -0.05
N THR A 157 5.66 14.07 -1.28
CA THR A 157 4.82 13.81 -2.47
C THR A 157 4.81 12.36 -2.91
N GLY A 158 5.78 11.55 -2.47
CA GLY A 158 5.89 10.16 -2.87
C GLY A 158 6.26 9.96 -4.34
N CYS A 159 6.01 8.75 -4.86
CA CYS A 159 6.38 8.39 -6.24
C CYS A 159 5.25 8.61 -7.25
N ILE A 160 4.04 8.13 -6.98
CA ILE A 160 2.88 8.20 -7.87
C ILE A 160 2.16 9.54 -7.72
N ALA A 161 1.91 9.99 -6.48
CA ALA A 161 1.19 11.23 -6.20
C ALA A 161 1.95 12.46 -6.73
N ASP A 162 3.29 12.42 -6.78
CA ASP A 162 4.10 13.49 -7.40
C ASP A 162 3.66 13.79 -8.84
N THR A 163 3.25 12.77 -9.58
CA THR A 163 2.80 12.91 -10.97
C THR A 163 1.30 13.18 -11.07
N PHE A 164 0.47 12.37 -10.39
CA PHE A 164 -0.98 12.36 -10.63
C PHE A 164 -1.77 13.30 -9.73
N GLU A 165 -1.25 13.65 -8.55
CA GLU A 165 -1.95 14.49 -7.57
C GLU A 165 -1.44 15.95 -7.53
N GLN A 166 -0.88 16.44 -8.62
CA GLN A 166 -0.41 17.83 -8.74
C GLN A 166 -1.50 18.86 -8.41
N PRO A 167 -2.76 18.74 -8.86
CA PRO A 167 -3.81 19.70 -8.52
C PRO A 167 -4.06 19.77 -7.00
N VAL A 168 -4.05 18.62 -6.31
CA VAL A 168 -4.22 18.54 -4.85
C VAL A 168 -3.07 19.24 -4.14
N ARG A 169 -1.85 18.98 -4.59
CA ARG A 169 -0.64 19.63 -4.06
C ARG A 169 -0.67 21.14 -4.22
N ILE A 170 -1.05 21.63 -5.41
CA ILE A 170 -1.18 23.07 -5.66
C ILE A 170 -2.24 23.70 -4.76
N ALA A 171 -3.38 23.02 -4.57
CA ALA A 171 -4.43 23.48 -3.67
C ALA A 171 -3.93 23.56 -2.22
N LEU A 172 -3.23 22.53 -1.75
CA LEU A 172 -2.63 22.51 -0.41
C LEU A 172 -1.64 23.66 -0.20
N MET A 173 -0.75 23.90 -1.18
CA MET A 173 0.21 25.01 -1.11
C MET A 173 -0.48 26.37 -1.02
N LYS A 174 -1.57 26.56 -1.77
CA LYS A 174 -2.38 27.79 -1.70
C LYS A 174 -3.06 27.95 -0.34
N MET A 175 -3.58 26.88 0.23
CA MET A 175 -4.20 26.91 1.56
C MET A 175 -3.17 27.27 2.65
N LEU A 176 -1.97 26.65 2.61
CA LEU A 176 -0.90 26.98 3.54
C LEU A 176 -0.52 28.46 3.44
N TYR A 177 -0.36 28.96 2.21
CA TYR A 177 -0.06 30.39 1.99
C TYR A 177 -1.15 31.31 2.55
N ALA A 178 -2.42 30.95 2.40
CA ALA A 178 -3.54 31.75 2.91
C ALA A 178 -3.57 31.86 4.45
N VAL A 179 -3.00 30.88 5.16
CA VAL A 179 -2.86 30.92 6.63
C VAL A 179 -1.50 31.46 7.09
N GLY A 180 -0.71 32.03 6.19
CA GLY A 180 0.61 32.60 6.50
C GLY A 180 1.73 31.55 6.62
N GLU A 181 1.47 30.30 6.23
CA GLU A 181 2.44 29.23 6.25
C GLU A 181 2.98 28.95 4.84
N SER A 182 4.15 28.34 4.77
CA SER A 182 4.74 27.84 3.54
C SER A 182 5.27 26.42 3.71
N ALA A 183 5.37 25.68 2.62
CA ALA A 183 6.00 24.37 2.62
C ALA A 183 6.92 24.25 1.40
N GLU A 184 8.03 23.57 1.58
CA GLU A 184 8.92 23.19 0.48
C GLU A 184 8.63 21.75 0.02
N ILE A 185 8.97 21.46 -1.22
CA ILE A 185 8.94 20.11 -1.76
C ILE A 185 10.40 19.68 -1.99
N PRO A 186 11.00 18.92 -1.08
CA PRO A 186 12.39 18.51 -1.21
C PRO A 186 12.61 17.74 -2.53
N ALA A 187 13.66 18.08 -3.27
CA ALA A 187 13.95 17.44 -4.56
C ALA A 187 14.36 15.97 -4.41
N GLN A 188 14.99 15.64 -3.29
CA GLN A 188 15.52 14.30 -3.00
C GLN A 188 14.53 13.46 -2.19
N GLN A 189 13.32 13.26 -2.70
CA GLN A 189 12.36 12.38 -2.08
C GLN A 189 12.50 10.96 -2.62
N VAL A 190 12.48 10.00 -1.72
CA VAL A 190 12.52 8.56 -2.02
C VAL A 190 11.12 7.95 -2.00
N CYS A 191 11.00 6.70 -2.43
CA CYS A 191 9.76 5.93 -2.27
C CYS A 191 9.45 5.70 -0.79
N CYS A 192 8.16 5.78 -0.39
CA CYS A 192 7.74 5.50 0.98
C CYS A 192 7.82 4.00 1.35
N GLY A 193 8.07 3.12 0.37
CA GLY A 193 8.13 1.68 0.58
C GLY A 193 6.78 0.97 0.80
N GLN A 194 5.66 1.70 0.88
CA GLN A 194 4.37 1.08 1.22
C GLN A 194 3.94 0.00 0.22
N ALA A 195 4.19 0.19 -1.08
CA ALA A 195 3.85 -0.82 -2.08
C ALA A 195 4.71 -2.09 -1.91
N ALA A 196 6.00 -1.95 -1.60
CA ALA A 196 6.90 -3.07 -1.32
C ALA A 196 6.44 -3.83 -0.07
N ARG A 197 6.19 -3.11 1.03
CA ARG A 197 5.65 -3.71 2.27
C ARG A 197 4.32 -4.43 2.03
N HIS A 198 3.44 -3.85 1.23
CA HIS A 198 2.15 -4.49 0.88
C HIS A 198 2.35 -5.78 0.08
N ALA A 199 3.37 -5.83 -0.76
CA ALA A 199 3.73 -7.02 -1.52
C ALA A 199 4.58 -8.04 -0.71
N GLY A 200 4.91 -7.73 0.55
CA GLY A 200 5.75 -8.59 1.39
C GLY A 200 7.25 -8.46 1.13
N ASP A 201 7.66 -7.50 0.31
CA ASP A 201 9.07 -7.20 0.03
C ASP A 201 9.54 -6.12 1.04
N ASN A 202 10.29 -6.56 2.06
CA ASN A 202 10.76 -5.73 3.20
C ASN A 202 12.24 -5.40 3.06
#